data_c0728a8d2ec45fc8462ec9179e701f65
#
_entry.id   c0728a8d2ec45fc8462ec9179e701f65
#
_cell.length_a   1.000
_cell.length_b   1.000
_cell.length_c   1.000
_cell.angle_alpha   90.00
_cell.angle_beta   90.00
_cell.angle_gamma   90.00
#
_symmetry.space_group_name_H-M   'P 1'
#
loop_
_entity.id
_entity.type
_entity.pdbx_description
1 polymer ?
#
loop_
_entity_poly.entity_id
_entity_poly.type
_entity_poly.pdbx_seq_one_letter_code
_entity_poly.pdbx_strand_id
1 'polypeptide(L)'
;MICNLCPRKCNAQRSESSGGGFCRMGTNPVIARVAPHFGEEPCISGANGSGTIFFSGCTLGCVYCQNYEISSLHRGREITPQELADCYKRLEEQNVHNINLVTADHFAPAVVKSFEIYKPKIPIVYNCSGYTSPKILNMLDGIVDIYLPDFKYSNNELALKYSLAPNYVETATVAIKEMLFQVGFPQFDDRQMMQKGIIVRHLILPSHTKNSMEVLDILKKNYGNQILVSLMGQYIPMGNANKYEKINRKITRREYQKVKDYYMMLGFDGFTQELDSADRKYVPEWDF
;
A
#
# COMPACT_ATOMS: atom_id res chain seq x y z
N MET A 1 -2.92 -25.34 -5.77
CA MET A 1 -4.20 -24.57 -5.80
C MET A 1 -4.21 -23.67 -7.02
N ILE A 2 -5.34 -23.56 -7.73
CA ILE A 2 -5.51 -22.59 -8.82
C ILE A 2 -5.85 -21.22 -8.20
N CYS A 3 -5.04 -20.19 -8.51
CA CYS A 3 -5.15 -18.87 -7.93
C CYS A 3 -5.94 -17.89 -8.80
N ASN A 4 -7.06 -17.40 -8.30
CA ASN A 4 -7.83 -16.30 -8.86
C ASN A 4 -8.15 -15.22 -7.80
N LEU A 5 -7.21 -15.01 -6.88
CA LEU A 5 -7.40 -14.21 -5.68
C LEU A 5 -7.46 -12.71 -5.99
N CYS A 6 -6.45 -12.18 -6.68
CA CYS A 6 -6.32 -10.75 -6.99
C CYS A 6 -6.96 -10.39 -8.35
N PRO A 7 -7.06 -9.09 -8.70
CA PRO A 7 -7.67 -8.64 -9.96
C PRO A 7 -6.98 -9.16 -11.23
N ARG A 8 -5.76 -9.68 -11.12
CA ARG A 8 -5.04 -10.32 -12.24
C ARG A 8 -5.74 -11.57 -12.76
N LYS A 9 -6.44 -12.33 -11.89
CA LYS A 9 -7.18 -13.55 -12.25
C LYS A 9 -6.37 -14.48 -13.16
N CYS A 10 -5.07 -14.63 -12.87
CA CYS A 10 -4.14 -15.35 -13.76
C CYS A 10 -4.38 -16.86 -13.79
N ASN A 11 -5.23 -17.41 -12.94
CA ASN A 11 -5.56 -18.85 -12.81
C ASN A 11 -4.32 -19.74 -12.74
N ALA A 12 -3.23 -19.22 -12.19
CA ALA A 12 -1.97 -19.92 -12.06
C ALA A 12 -2.02 -20.98 -10.97
N GLN A 13 -1.29 -22.06 -11.16
CA GLN A 13 -1.07 -23.03 -10.09
C GLN A 13 -0.09 -22.43 -9.05
N ARG A 14 -0.42 -22.65 -7.76
CA ARG A 14 0.43 -22.29 -6.63
C ARG A 14 0.59 -23.50 -5.71
N SER A 15 1.84 -23.82 -5.39
CA SER A 15 2.23 -24.65 -4.26
C SER A 15 2.52 -23.79 -3.03
N GLU A 16 3.03 -24.36 -1.97
CA GLU A 16 3.45 -23.61 -0.78
C GLU A 16 4.53 -22.58 -1.13
N SER A 17 5.58 -23.01 -1.81
CA SER A 17 6.80 -22.21 -2.05
C SER A 17 6.89 -21.60 -3.46
N SER A 18 6.00 -21.96 -4.39
CA SER A 18 6.10 -21.50 -5.79
C SER A 18 4.77 -21.18 -6.42
N GLY A 19 4.77 -20.30 -7.41
CA GLY A 19 3.60 -19.94 -8.18
C GLY A 19 3.92 -19.39 -9.55
N GLY A 20 3.18 -19.88 -10.59
CA GLY A 20 3.31 -19.45 -11.98
C GLY A 20 2.54 -18.18 -12.33
N GLY A 21 1.93 -17.50 -11.34
CA GLY A 21 1.14 -16.28 -11.57
C GLY A 21 1.99 -15.03 -11.73
N PHE A 22 1.32 -13.88 -11.93
CA PHE A 22 1.98 -12.59 -12.10
C PHE A 22 2.89 -12.23 -10.91
N CYS A 23 2.45 -12.48 -9.67
CA CYS A 23 3.24 -12.23 -8.47
C CYS A 23 4.38 -13.23 -8.24
N ARG A 24 4.39 -14.37 -8.95
CA ARG A 24 5.37 -15.47 -8.85
C ARG A 24 5.54 -16.06 -7.44
N MET A 25 4.55 -15.89 -6.56
CA MET A 25 4.61 -16.33 -5.17
C MET A 25 3.85 -17.62 -4.94
N GLY A 26 4.35 -18.43 -4.00
CA GLY A 26 3.66 -19.57 -3.40
C GLY A 26 2.52 -19.12 -2.47
N THR A 27 1.94 -20.07 -1.74
CA THR A 27 0.88 -19.77 -0.75
C THR A 27 1.44 -19.36 0.60
N ASN A 28 2.67 -19.81 0.94
CA ASN A 28 3.38 -19.34 2.12
C ASN A 28 3.87 -17.91 1.91
N PRO A 29 3.76 -17.02 2.92
CA PRO A 29 4.29 -15.69 2.84
C PRO A 29 5.80 -15.66 2.64
N VAL A 30 6.27 -14.73 1.80
CA VAL A 30 7.68 -14.37 1.71
C VAL A 30 7.82 -12.96 2.25
N ILE A 31 8.64 -12.77 3.26
CA ILE A 31 8.87 -11.49 3.92
C ILE A 31 10.30 -11.02 3.73
N ALA A 32 10.48 -9.71 3.57
CA ALA A 32 11.77 -9.06 3.35
C ALA A 32 12.26 -8.30 4.58
N ARG A 33 11.33 -7.84 5.44
CA ARG A 33 11.66 -7.10 6.66
C ARG A 33 10.51 -7.15 7.66
N VAL A 34 10.85 -7.20 8.94
CA VAL A 34 9.94 -7.05 10.08
C VAL A 34 10.59 -6.10 11.09
N ALA A 35 10.09 -4.87 11.18
CA ALA A 35 10.66 -3.86 12.08
C ALA A 35 9.69 -2.69 12.32
N PRO A 36 9.86 -1.91 13.41
CA PRO A 36 9.24 -0.60 13.53
C PRO A 36 9.69 0.32 12.38
N HIS A 37 8.73 1.03 11.78
CA HIS A 37 8.94 1.97 10.69
C HIS A 37 8.36 3.35 11.03
N PHE A 38 9.11 4.41 10.72
CA PHE A 38 8.79 5.78 11.12
C PHE A 38 8.44 6.67 9.93
N GLY A 39 8.29 6.09 8.75
CA GLY A 39 8.06 6.82 7.49
C GLY A 39 6.61 6.86 7.02
N GLU A 40 5.65 6.32 7.78
CA GLU A 40 4.22 6.42 7.47
C GLU A 40 3.65 7.77 7.95
N GLU A 41 2.38 8.04 7.71
CA GLU A 41 1.71 9.25 8.22
C GLU A 41 1.86 9.39 9.75
N PRO A 42 1.90 10.63 10.28
CA PRO A 42 2.12 10.86 11.72
C PRO A 42 1.17 10.09 12.62
N CYS A 43 -0.10 9.95 12.23
CA CYS A 43 -1.11 9.21 12.99
C CYS A 43 -0.97 7.67 12.88
N ILE A 44 -0.09 7.17 12.03
CA ILE A 44 0.24 5.74 11.88
C ILE A 44 1.55 5.41 12.57
N SER A 45 2.63 6.16 12.28
CA SER A 45 3.96 5.90 12.86
C SER A 45 4.10 6.42 14.28
N GLY A 46 3.58 7.61 14.59
CA GLY A 46 3.74 8.24 15.90
C GLY A 46 5.18 8.22 16.42
N ALA A 47 5.34 8.18 17.72
CA ALA A 47 6.65 8.15 18.40
C ALA A 47 7.28 6.74 18.44
N ASN A 48 6.46 5.68 18.46
CA ASN A 48 6.93 4.31 18.63
C ASN A 48 7.06 3.55 17.30
N GLY A 49 6.69 4.16 16.19
CA GLY A 49 6.71 3.56 14.86
C GLY A 49 5.51 2.66 14.57
N SER A 50 5.33 2.37 13.29
CA SER A 50 4.41 1.37 12.77
C SER A 50 5.16 0.03 12.66
N GLY A 51 4.62 -1.04 13.24
CA GLY A 51 5.23 -2.38 13.17
C GLY A 51 5.04 -2.99 11.79
N THR A 52 5.95 -2.68 10.85
CA THR A 52 5.78 -3.07 9.44
C THR A 52 6.31 -4.46 9.17
N ILE A 53 5.52 -5.18 8.35
CA ILE A 53 5.90 -6.46 7.73
C ILE A 53 5.86 -6.25 6.22
N PHE A 54 7.01 -6.23 5.58
CA PHE A 54 7.12 -6.08 4.13
C PHE A 54 7.07 -7.44 3.45
N PHE A 55 6.01 -7.68 2.67
CA PHE A 55 5.86 -8.89 1.89
C PHE A 55 6.51 -8.76 0.52
N SER A 56 7.12 -9.86 0.05
CA SER A 56 7.73 -9.95 -1.27
C SER A 56 6.74 -10.38 -2.33
N GLY A 57 7.03 -10.03 -3.59
CA GLY A 57 6.08 -10.13 -4.69
C GLY A 57 5.07 -8.98 -4.66
N CYS A 58 4.32 -8.82 -5.75
CA CYS A 58 3.28 -7.79 -5.84
C CYS A 58 2.26 -8.15 -6.93
N THR A 59 1.03 -7.72 -6.74
CA THR A 59 -0.04 -7.82 -7.76
C THR A 59 0.07 -6.74 -8.83
N LEU A 60 0.84 -5.68 -8.59
CA LEU A 60 1.25 -4.67 -9.58
C LEU A 60 2.69 -4.89 -10.06
N GLY A 61 3.01 -4.30 -11.21
CA GLY A 61 4.36 -4.29 -11.78
C GLY A 61 4.84 -2.87 -12.02
N CYS A 62 4.80 -2.01 -10.99
CA CYS A 62 5.18 -0.61 -11.12
C CYS A 62 6.64 -0.49 -11.54
N VAL A 63 6.89 0.13 -12.70
CA VAL A 63 8.24 0.32 -13.24
C VAL A 63 9.12 1.22 -12.38
N TYR A 64 8.49 2.03 -11.53
CA TYR A 64 9.15 2.97 -10.60
C TYR A 64 9.06 2.52 -9.13
N CYS A 65 8.84 1.23 -8.88
CA CYS A 65 8.63 0.74 -7.52
C CYS A 65 9.84 1.03 -6.63
N GLN A 66 9.60 1.73 -5.53
CA GLN A 66 10.62 2.00 -4.50
C GLN A 66 11.13 0.68 -3.90
N ASN A 67 10.23 -0.28 -3.70
CA ASN A 67 10.51 -1.59 -3.16
C ASN A 67 10.80 -2.63 -4.28
N TYR A 68 11.51 -2.23 -5.35
CA TYR A 68 11.73 -3.07 -6.53
C TYR A 68 12.39 -4.41 -6.22
N GLU A 69 13.33 -4.43 -5.29
CA GLU A 69 14.07 -5.65 -4.92
C GLU A 69 13.14 -6.74 -4.36
N ILE A 70 12.16 -6.36 -3.57
CA ILE A 70 11.23 -7.31 -2.98
C ILE A 70 10.00 -7.54 -3.86
N SER A 71 9.48 -6.49 -4.52
CA SER A 71 8.25 -6.58 -5.31
C SER A 71 8.45 -7.27 -6.66
N SER A 72 9.62 -7.09 -7.30
CA SER A 72 9.92 -7.55 -8.67
C SER A 72 11.04 -8.56 -8.74
N LEU A 73 12.08 -8.44 -7.88
CA LEU A 73 13.15 -9.42 -7.77
C LEU A 73 12.84 -10.52 -6.75
N HIS A 74 11.73 -10.40 -6.03
CA HIS A 74 11.16 -11.42 -5.13
C HIS A 74 12.12 -11.84 -3.99
N ARG A 75 13.03 -10.95 -3.59
CA ARG A 75 13.95 -11.21 -2.48
C ARG A 75 13.20 -11.25 -1.16
N GLY A 76 13.59 -12.16 -0.30
CA GLY A 76 12.99 -12.33 1.03
C GLY A 76 13.07 -13.77 1.51
N ARG A 77 12.57 -14.02 2.71
CA ARG A 77 12.52 -15.33 3.35
C ARG A 77 11.08 -15.85 3.39
N GLU A 78 10.89 -17.09 2.93
CA GLU A 78 9.60 -17.79 3.09
C GLU A 78 9.37 -18.10 4.58
N ILE A 79 8.13 -17.91 5.01
CA ILE A 79 7.67 -18.19 6.37
C ILE A 79 6.32 -18.90 6.36
N THR A 80 6.02 -19.60 7.43
CA THR A 80 4.71 -20.21 7.69
C THR A 80 3.73 -19.20 8.29
N PRO A 81 2.41 -19.47 8.28
CA PRO A 81 1.43 -18.66 9.02
C PRO A 81 1.71 -18.60 10.52
N GLN A 82 2.32 -19.63 11.13
CA GLN A 82 2.74 -19.61 12.52
C GLN A 82 3.86 -18.58 12.75
N GLU A 83 4.92 -18.62 11.93
CA GLU A 83 6.02 -17.65 12.03
C GLU A 83 5.54 -16.21 11.76
N LEU A 84 4.52 -16.03 10.90
CA LEU A 84 3.90 -14.72 10.69
C LEU A 84 3.17 -14.24 11.96
N ALA A 85 2.44 -15.11 12.64
CA ALA A 85 1.81 -14.82 13.94
C ALA A 85 2.86 -14.47 15.02
N ASP A 86 4.01 -15.13 15.01
CA ASP A 86 5.11 -14.81 15.92
C ASP A 86 5.79 -13.46 15.59
N CYS A 87 5.75 -13.02 14.31
CA CYS A 87 6.15 -11.65 13.95
C CYS A 87 5.23 -10.60 14.61
N TYR A 88 3.92 -10.83 14.63
CA TYR A 88 2.98 -9.91 15.28
C TYR A 88 3.28 -9.76 16.77
N LYS A 89 3.49 -10.88 17.50
CA LYS A 89 3.83 -10.87 18.92
C LYS A 89 5.09 -10.04 19.20
N ARG A 90 6.17 -10.30 18.42
CA ARG A 90 7.45 -9.59 18.58
C ARG A 90 7.33 -8.08 18.33
N LEU A 91 6.51 -7.66 17.36
CA LEU A 91 6.27 -6.25 17.09
C LEU A 91 5.43 -5.61 18.22
N GLU A 92 4.42 -6.30 18.71
CA GLU A 92 3.60 -5.83 19.83
C GLU A 92 4.43 -5.68 21.11
N GLU A 93 5.36 -6.60 21.40
CA GLU A 93 6.33 -6.51 22.50
C GLU A 93 7.28 -5.31 22.38
N GLN A 94 7.51 -4.80 21.16
CA GLN A 94 8.28 -3.57 20.92
C GLN A 94 7.45 -2.28 21.11
N ASN A 95 6.19 -2.38 21.54
CA ASN A 95 5.27 -1.28 21.79
C ASN A 95 5.01 -0.39 20.55
N VAL A 96 5.02 -0.96 19.34
CA VAL A 96 4.62 -0.25 18.12
C VAL A 96 3.15 0.16 18.19
N HIS A 97 2.76 1.19 17.43
CA HIS A 97 1.38 1.69 17.46
C HIS A 97 0.37 0.79 16.75
N ASN A 98 0.80 -0.01 15.80
CA ASN A 98 -0.03 -0.90 14.99
C ASN A 98 0.83 -1.99 14.32
N ILE A 99 0.17 -3.01 13.74
CA ILE A 99 0.81 -3.97 12.83
C ILE A 99 0.44 -3.57 11.40
N ASN A 100 1.45 -3.30 10.58
CA ASN A 100 1.27 -2.81 9.21
C ASN A 100 1.69 -3.88 8.18
N LEU A 101 0.72 -4.40 7.45
CA LEU A 101 0.89 -5.44 6.43
C LEU A 101 1.11 -4.77 5.07
N VAL A 102 2.36 -4.69 4.63
CA VAL A 102 2.73 -3.98 3.40
C VAL A 102 2.74 -4.92 2.20
N THR A 103 1.81 -4.73 1.26
CA THR A 103 1.68 -5.52 0.02
C THR A 103 1.33 -7.00 0.25
N ALA A 104 0.36 -7.29 1.12
CA ALA A 104 -0.02 -8.65 1.49
C ALA A 104 -1.11 -9.29 0.62
N ASP A 105 -1.62 -8.61 -0.43
CA ASP A 105 -2.79 -9.06 -1.24
C ASP A 105 -2.72 -10.52 -1.67
N HIS A 106 -1.59 -10.94 -2.19
CA HIS A 106 -1.41 -12.30 -2.73
C HIS A 106 -1.18 -13.36 -1.66
N PHE A 107 -1.03 -12.95 -0.40
CA PHE A 107 -0.93 -13.80 0.78
C PHE A 107 -2.12 -13.68 1.74
N ALA A 108 -3.22 -13.01 1.35
CA ALA A 108 -4.38 -12.83 2.21
C ALA A 108 -4.88 -14.12 2.90
N PRO A 109 -4.94 -15.31 2.25
CA PRO A 109 -5.31 -16.54 2.95
C PRO A 109 -4.34 -16.94 4.07
N ALA A 110 -3.04 -16.71 3.90
CA ALA A 110 -2.04 -17.00 4.93
C ALA A 110 -2.10 -15.98 6.06
N VAL A 111 -2.39 -14.72 5.75
CA VAL A 111 -2.66 -13.67 6.74
C VAL A 111 -3.86 -14.06 7.59
N VAL A 112 -4.99 -14.46 7.01
CA VAL A 112 -6.17 -14.92 7.77
C VAL A 112 -5.79 -16.07 8.72
N LYS A 113 -5.09 -17.09 8.23
CA LYS A 113 -4.62 -18.21 9.06
C LYS A 113 -3.73 -17.77 10.22
N SER A 114 -2.87 -16.77 10.01
CA SER A 114 -2.00 -16.28 11.09
C SER A 114 -2.77 -15.53 12.17
N PHE A 115 -3.89 -14.86 11.81
CA PHE A 115 -4.79 -14.23 12.77
C PHE A 115 -5.65 -15.22 13.56
N GLU A 116 -5.91 -16.41 13.03
CA GLU A 116 -6.52 -17.53 13.78
C GLU A 116 -5.58 -18.05 14.87
N ILE A 117 -4.25 -17.94 14.65
CA ILE A 117 -3.22 -18.38 15.61
C ILE A 117 -2.97 -17.30 16.67
N TYR A 118 -2.85 -16.05 16.26
CA TYR A 118 -2.62 -14.91 17.16
C TYR A 118 -3.26 -13.63 16.64
N LYS A 119 -4.13 -13.04 17.45
CA LYS A 119 -4.79 -11.77 17.18
C LYS A 119 -4.11 -10.67 18.02
N PRO A 120 -3.38 -9.73 17.39
CA PRO A 120 -2.81 -8.57 18.08
C PRO A 120 -3.88 -7.73 18.78
N LYS A 121 -3.50 -7.01 19.84
CA LYS A 121 -4.38 -6.10 20.59
C LYS A 121 -4.32 -4.66 20.09
N ILE A 122 -3.40 -4.38 19.18
CA ILE A 122 -3.20 -3.07 18.55
C ILE A 122 -3.78 -3.08 17.13
N PRO A 123 -4.11 -1.90 16.55
CA PRO A 123 -4.75 -1.82 15.25
C PRO A 123 -3.94 -2.52 14.14
N ILE A 124 -4.66 -3.08 13.19
CA ILE A 124 -4.10 -3.71 11.99
C ILE A 124 -4.23 -2.75 10.81
N VAL A 125 -3.10 -2.39 10.23
CA VAL A 125 -3.00 -1.56 9.05
C VAL A 125 -2.77 -2.44 7.82
N TYR A 126 -3.55 -2.24 6.77
CA TYR A 126 -3.37 -2.92 5.49
C TYR A 126 -2.93 -1.92 4.41
N ASN A 127 -1.63 -1.95 4.12
CA ASN A 127 -0.97 -1.04 3.17
C ASN A 127 -0.87 -1.71 1.81
N CYS A 128 -1.66 -1.26 0.85
CA CYS A 128 -1.80 -1.91 -0.45
C CYS A 128 -1.78 -0.91 -1.62
N SER A 129 -1.66 -1.44 -2.82
CA SER A 129 -1.62 -0.64 -4.05
C SER A 129 -2.98 -0.10 -4.53
N GLY A 130 -4.05 -0.36 -3.80
CA GLY A 130 -5.42 -0.12 -4.25
C GLY A 130 -5.92 -1.13 -5.30
N TYR A 131 -5.04 -1.88 -5.95
CA TYR A 131 -5.39 -2.92 -6.92
C TYR A 131 -5.73 -4.24 -6.22
N THR A 132 -6.76 -4.18 -5.37
CA THR A 132 -7.20 -5.27 -4.49
C THR A 132 -8.60 -5.74 -4.90
N SER A 133 -8.83 -7.05 -4.90
CA SER A 133 -10.14 -7.60 -5.26
C SER A 133 -11.10 -7.61 -4.07
N PRO A 134 -12.43 -7.50 -4.28
CA PRO A 134 -13.42 -7.70 -3.22
C PRO A 134 -13.26 -9.04 -2.49
N LYS A 135 -12.80 -10.08 -3.19
CA LYS A 135 -12.53 -11.39 -2.60
C LYS A 135 -11.46 -11.34 -1.50
N ILE A 136 -10.40 -10.55 -1.71
CA ILE A 136 -9.35 -10.32 -0.70
C ILE A 136 -9.94 -9.52 0.47
N LEU A 137 -10.65 -8.45 0.19
CA LEU A 137 -11.21 -7.57 1.21
C LEU A 137 -12.21 -8.32 2.11
N ASN A 138 -13.09 -9.15 1.53
CA ASN A 138 -14.01 -9.98 2.30
C ASN A 138 -13.29 -11.00 3.21
N MET A 139 -12.09 -11.46 2.83
CA MET A 139 -11.29 -12.34 3.71
C MET A 139 -10.68 -11.57 4.88
N LEU A 140 -10.46 -10.27 4.72
CA LEU A 140 -9.81 -9.39 5.70
C LEU A 140 -10.83 -8.63 6.57
N ASP A 141 -12.12 -8.77 6.29
CA ASP A 141 -13.19 -8.14 7.07
C ASP A 141 -13.15 -8.62 8.53
N GLY A 142 -13.23 -7.67 9.47
CA GLY A 142 -13.08 -7.92 10.90
C GLY A 142 -11.63 -8.19 11.37
N ILE A 143 -10.64 -8.16 10.46
CA ILE A 143 -9.21 -8.26 10.77
C ILE A 143 -8.54 -6.89 10.67
N VAL A 144 -8.78 -6.17 9.58
CA VAL A 144 -8.15 -4.87 9.30
C VAL A 144 -8.95 -3.75 9.95
N ASP A 145 -8.25 -2.86 10.65
CA ASP A 145 -8.82 -1.66 11.27
C ASP A 145 -8.55 -0.41 10.41
N ILE A 146 -7.41 -0.34 9.76
CA ILE A 146 -6.97 0.82 8.99
C ILE A 146 -6.52 0.37 7.59
N TYR A 147 -7.12 0.95 6.56
CA TYR A 147 -6.67 0.75 5.18
C TYR A 147 -5.79 1.91 4.72
N LEU A 148 -4.63 1.57 4.14
CA LEU A 148 -3.70 2.50 3.47
C LEU A 148 -3.57 2.16 1.97
N PRO A 149 -4.63 2.32 1.16
CA PRO A 149 -4.53 2.05 -0.27
C PRO A 149 -3.89 3.22 -1.01
N ASP A 150 -3.08 2.91 -2.02
CA ASP A 150 -2.74 3.89 -3.04
C ASP A 150 -3.88 4.09 -4.05
N PHE A 151 -4.06 5.32 -4.55
CA PHE A 151 -4.78 5.60 -5.79
C PHE A 151 -3.83 6.29 -6.78
N LYS A 152 -3.23 5.50 -7.68
CA LYS A 152 -2.05 5.92 -8.45
C LYS A 152 -2.39 6.66 -9.74
N TYR A 153 -3.48 6.28 -10.42
CA TYR A 153 -3.78 6.72 -11.78
C TYR A 153 -5.24 7.12 -11.95
N SER A 154 -5.46 8.17 -12.75
CA SER A 154 -6.80 8.63 -13.16
C SER A 154 -7.34 7.90 -14.38
N ASN A 155 -6.48 7.19 -15.13
CA ASN A 155 -6.87 6.44 -16.31
C ASN A 155 -6.07 5.14 -16.48
N ASN A 156 -6.67 4.19 -17.20
CA ASN A 156 -6.13 2.85 -17.37
C ASN A 156 -4.94 2.79 -18.33
N GLU A 157 -4.73 3.77 -19.20
CA GLU A 157 -3.57 3.82 -20.11
C GLU A 157 -2.28 4.04 -19.31
N LEU A 158 -2.29 5.00 -18.36
CA LEU A 158 -1.16 5.23 -17.48
C LEU A 158 -0.94 4.04 -16.54
N ALA A 159 -2.01 3.45 -16.02
CA ALA A 159 -1.94 2.26 -15.16
C ALA A 159 -1.32 1.07 -15.89
N LEU A 160 -1.71 0.84 -17.14
CA LEU A 160 -1.12 -0.21 -17.98
C LEU A 160 0.34 0.09 -18.30
N LYS A 161 0.65 1.34 -18.68
CA LYS A 161 2.00 1.78 -19.06
C LYS A 161 3.00 1.67 -17.92
N TYR A 162 2.63 2.10 -16.70
CA TYR A 162 3.59 2.23 -15.59
C TYR A 162 3.45 1.15 -14.52
N SER A 163 2.35 0.39 -14.50
CA SER A 163 2.13 -0.66 -13.49
C SER A 163 1.58 -1.96 -14.05
N LEU A 164 1.48 -2.08 -15.39
CA LEU A 164 0.92 -3.25 -16.06
C LEU A 164 -0.47 -3.65 -15.53
N ALA A 165 -1.26 -2.69 -15.03
CA ALA A 165 -2.52 -2.91 -14.34
C ALA A 165 -3.74 -2.58 -15.22
N PRO A 166 -4.37 -3.57 -15.86
CA PRO A 166 -5.63 -3.34 -16.58
C PRO A 166 -6.76 -2.98 -15.60
N ASN A 167 -7.67 -2.09 -16.03
CA ASN A 167 -8.86 -1.70 -15.25
C ASN A 167 -8.52 -1.22 -13.82
N TYR A 168 -7.39 -0.50 -13.68
CA TYR A 168 -6.90 -0.06 -12.37
C TYR A 168 -7.89 0.88 -11.69
N VAL A 169 -8.42 1.87 -12.43
CA VAL A 169 -9.28 2.92 -11.86
C VAL A 169 -10.55 2.34 -11.29
N GLU A 170 -11.22 1.49 -12.04
CA GLU A 170 -12.45 0.82 -11.62
C GLU A 170 -12.18 -0.11 -10.44
N THR A 171 -11.08 -0.88 -10.50
CA THR A 171 -10.68 -1.80 -9.44
C THR A 171 -10.39 -1.05 -8.15
N ALA A 172 -9.58 0.00 -8.19
CA ALA A 172 -9.21 0.79 -7.01
C ALA A 172 -10.43 1.53 -6.42
N THR A 173 -11.32 2.04 -7.28
CA THR A 173 -12.56 2.68 -6.81
C THR A 173 -13.46 1.70 -6.08
N VAL A 174 -13.67 0.51 -6.62
CA VAL A 174 -14.48 -0.53 -5.96
C VAL A 174 -13.82 -1.00 -4.67
N ALA A 175 -12.50 -1.18 -4.67
CA ALA A 175 -11.76 -1.61 -3.49
C ALA A 175 -11.86 -0.60 -2.34
N ILE A 176 -11.64 0.70 -2.60
CA ILE A 176 -11.73 1.74 -1.55
C ILE A 176 -13.16 1.86 -1.02
N LYS A 177 -14.17 1.72 -1.88
CA LYS A 177 -15.57 1.71 -1.43
C LYS A 177 -15.85 0.55 -0.48
N GLU A 178 -15.36 -0.63 -0.77
CA GLU A 178 -15.48 -1.81 0.10
C GLU A 178 -14.70 -1.60 1.42
N MET A 179 -13.47 -1.10 1.35
CA MET A 179 -12.67 -0.76 2.53
C MET A 179 -13.43 0.23 3.45
N LEU A 180 -14.03 1.28 2.86
CA LEU A 180 -14.82 2.26 3.63
C LEU A 180 -16.06 1.63 4.28
N PHE A 181 -16.69 0.68 3.61
CA PHE A 181 -17.81 -0.06 4.18
C PHE A 181 -17.41 -0.89 5.39
N GLN A 182 -16.21 -1.51 5.37
CA GLN A 182 -15.72 -2.38 6.45
C GLN A 182 -15.27 -1.60 7.68
N VAL A 183 -14.51 -0.51 7.51
CA VAL A 183 -13.88 0.19 8.65
C VAL A 183 -14.52 1.54 9.01
N GLY A 184 -15.37 2.08 8.15
CA GLY A 184 -16.06 3.35 8.38
C GLY A 184 -15.14 4.58 8.34
N PHE A 185 -15.57 5.65 9.00
CA PHE A 185 -14.87 6.93 9.04
C PHE A 185 -13.61 6.89 9.92
N PRO A 186 -12.64 7.79 9.66
CA PRO A 186 -11.44 7.90 10.48
C PRO A 186 -11.76 8.13 11.96
N GLN A 187 -11.15 7.33 12.83
CA GLN A 187 -11.26 7.43 14.29
C GLN A 187 -9.85 7.46 14.88
N PHE A 188 -9.66 8.29 15.90
CA PHE A 188 -8.39 8.52 16.56
C PHE A 188 -8.52 8.34 18.07
N ASP A 189 -7.43 7.92 18.72
CA ASP A 189 -7.33 7.93 20.17
C ASP A 189 -6.96 9.33 20.71
N ASP A 190 -6.90 9.48 22.03
CA ASP A 190 -6.55 10.75 22.71
C ASP A 190 -5.14 11.25 22.35
N ARG A 191 -4.26 10.39 21.82
CA ARG A 191 -2.91 10.73 21.36
C ARG A 191 -2.86 11.03 19.86
N GLN A 192 -4.03 11.17 19.21
CA GLN A 192 -4.16 11.38 17.77
C GLN A 192 -3.60 10.23 16.92
N MET A 193 -3.50 9.02 17.49
CA MET A 193 -3.16 7.82 16.73
C MET A 193 -4.43 7.23 16.12
N MET A 194 -4.35 6.92 14.83
CA MET A 194 -5.49 6.36 14.08
C MET A 194 -5.83 4.95 14.59
N GLN A 195 -7.10 4.72 14.86
CA GLN A 195 -7.62 3.44 15.34
C GLN A 195 -8.44 2.73 14.28
N LYS A 196 -9.15 3.46 13.43
CA LYS A 196 -9.95 2.95 12.30
C LYS A 196 -10.02 3.94 11.16
N GLY A 197 -10.32 3.43 9.95
CA GLY A 197 -10.64 4.26 8.79
C GLY A 197 -9.68 4.07 7.62
N ILE A 198 -9.66 5.04 6.70
CA ILE A 198 -8.90 4.98 5.46
C ILE A 198 -8.04 6.22 5.28
N ILE A 199 -6.79 6.03 4.88
CA ILE A 199 -5.94 7.07 4.31
C ILE A 199 -5.59 6.65 2.88
N VAL A 200 -6.14 7.33 1.89
CA VAL A 200 -5.79 7.08 0.49
C VAL A 200 -4.53 7.85 0.13
N ARG A 201 -3.53 7.15 -0.35
CA ARG A 201 -2.24 7.72 -0.76
C ARG A 201 -2.21 8.01 -2.25
N HIS A 202 -1.74 9.19 -2.61
CA HIS A 202 -1.47 9.54 -4.00
C HIS A 202 -0.05 10.08 -4.18
N LEU A 203 0.77 9.36 -4.96
CA LEU A 203 2.13 9.78 -5.30
C LEU A 203 2.12 10.60 -6.60
N ILE A 204 2.60 11.84 -6.53
CA ILE A 204 2.73 12.71 -7.70
C ILE A 204 3.88 12.20 -8.58
N LEU A 205 3.59 11.85 -9.83
CA LEU A 205 4.60 11.47 -10.81
C LEU A 205 5.07 12.68 -11.62
N PRO A 206 6.38 12.79 -11.94
CA PRO A 206 6.92 13.84 -12.81
C PRO A 206 6.19 13.86 -14.15
N SER A 207 5.94 15.06 -14.69
CA SER A 207 5.23 15.29 -15.96
C SER A 207 3.75 14.83 -15.98
N HIS A 208 3.18 14.42 -14.83
CA HIS A 208 1.83 13.86 -14.73
C HIS A 208 0.94 14.60 -13.72
N THR A 209 1.13 15.91 -13.54
CA THR A 209 0.29 16.70 -12.62
C THR A 209 -1.20 16.66 -12.96
N LYS A 210 -1.55 16.53 -14.25
CA LYS A 210 -2.93 16.36 -14.69
C LYS A 210 -3.53 15.05 -14.12
N ASN A 211 -2.80 13.93 -14.22
CA ASN A 211 -3.20 12.68 -13.59
C ASN A 211 -3.48 12.86 -12.08
N SER A 212 -2.61 13.57 -11.37
CA SER A 212 -2.78 13.79 -9.94
C SER A 212 -4.04 14.61 -9.62
N MET A 213 -4.30 15.66 -10.37
CA MET A 213 -5.52 16.47 -10.20
C MET A 213 -6.79 15.65 -10.49
N GLU A 214 -6.81 14.90 -11.59
CA GLU A 214 -7.93 14.01 -11.93
C GLU A 214 -8.13 12.88 -10.89
N VAL A 215 -7.06 12.35 -10.28
CA VAL A 215 -7.17 11.40 -9.16
C VAL A 215 -7.86 12.07 -7.97
N LEU A 216 -7.46 13.29 -7.62
CA LEU A 216 -8.10 14.04 -6.54
C LEU A 216 -9.58 14.30 -6.83
N ASP A 217 -9.95 14.62 -8.08
CA ASP A 217 -11.36 14.75 -8.48
C ASP A 217 -12.15 13.45 -8.29
N ILE A 218 -11.55 12.31 -8.70
CA ILE A 218 -12.18 10.99 -8.52
C ILE A 218 -12.40 10.70 -7.04
N LEU A 219 -11.40 10.96 -6.19
CA LEU A 219 -11.51 10.72 -4.75
C LEU A 219 -12.56 11.63 -4.11
N LYS A 220 -12.55 12.94 -4.44
CA LYS A 220 -13.53 13.89 -3.90
C LYS A 220 -14.95 13.57 -4.30
N LYS A 221 -15.16 13.21 -5.57
CA LYS A 221 -16.47 12.85 -6.10
C LYS A 221 -17.05 11.58 -5.47
N ASN A 222 -16.21 10.56 -5.24
CA ASN A 222 -16.69 9.26 -4.78
C ASN A 222 -16.79 9.15 -3.25
N TYR A 223 -15.91 9.84 -2.49
CA TYR A 223 -15.79 9.60 -1.05
C TYR A 223 -15.88 10.90 -0.22
N GLY A 224 -15.70 12.08 -0.82
CA GLY A 224 -15.71 13.35 -0.09
C GLY A 224 -14.67 13.37 1.04
N ASN A 225 -15.10 13.74 2.24
CA ASN A 225 -14.27 13.74 3.45
C ASN A 225 -14.54 12.50 4.35
N GLN A 226 -15.05 11.41 3.77
CA GLN A 226 -15.20 10.14 4.49
C GLN A 226 -13.88 9.38 4.62
N ILE A 227 -12.87 9.82 3.88
CA ILE A 227 -11.50 9.29 3.85
C ILE A 227 -10.52 10.43 4.11
N LEU A 228 -9.34 10.10 4.63
CA LEU A 228 -8.20 11.01 4.58
C LEU A 228 -7.42 10.80 3.29
N VAL A 229 -6.80 11.87 2.78
CA VAL A 229 -5.94 11.78 1.59
C VAL A 229 -4.52 12.20 1.93
N SER A 230 -3.55 11.34 1.63
CA SER A 230 -2.12 11.64 1.79
C SER A 230 -1.49 11.93 0.42
N LEU A 231 -1.18 13.20 0.18
CA LEU A 231 -0.54 13.66 -1.04
C LEU A 231 0.98 13.57 -0.91
N MET A 232 1.59 12.65 -1.68
CA MET A 232 3.00 12.30 -1.56
C MET A 232 3.85 12.97 -2.65
N GLY A 233 4.89 13.71 -2.21
CA GLY A 233 5.88 14.35 -3.07
C GLY A 233 7.20 13.59 -3.18
N GLN A 234 7.35 12.46 -2.52
CA GLN A 234 8.61 11.71 -2.33
C GLN A 234 9.08 10.87 -3.53
N TYR A 235 8.60 11.17 -4.75
CA TYR A 235 9.00 10.38 -5.92
C TYR A 235 10.50 10.48 -6.21
N ILE A 236 11.15 9.33 -6.31
CA ILE A 236 12.50 9.15 -6.87
C ILE A 236 12.45 8.08 -7.97
N PRO A 237 13.19 8.25 -9.09
CA PRO A 237 13.24 7.22 -10.12
C PRO A 237 13.99 6.00 -9.61
N MET A 238 13.27 4.87 -9.48
CA MET A 238 13.79 3.57 -9.04
C MET A 238 13.32 2.45 -9.97
N GLY A 239 13.81 1.25 -9.76
CA GLY A 239 13.48 0.08 -10.57
C GLY A 239 13.81 0.29 -12.05
N ASN A 240 12.81 0.22 -12.91
CA ASN A 240 12.92 0.43 -14.35
C ASN A 240 12.48 1.83 -14.82
N ALA A 241 12.37 2.80 -13.92
CA ALA A 241 11.94 4.17 -14.26
C ALA A 241 12.84 4.84 -15.32
N ASN A 242 14.13 4.47 -15.37
CA ASN A 242 15.10 4.95 -16.34
C ASN A 242 14.73 4.63 -17.81
N LYS A 243 13.85 3.66 -18.05
CA LYS A 243 13.32 3.34 -19.39
C LYS A 243 12.19 4.27 -19.85
N TYR A 244 11.75 5.19 -18.98
CA TYR A 244 10.61 6.08 -19.21
C TYR A 244 11.01 7.54 -18.96
N GLU A 245 11.40 8.25 -20.02
CA GLU A 245 11.95 9.62 -19.96
C GLU A 245 11.14 10.56 -19.04
N LYS A 246 9.80 10.56 -19.17
CA LYS A 246 8.93 11.47 -18.41
C LYS A 246 9.02 11.31 -16.89
N ILE A 247 9.32 10.09 -16.43
CA ILE A 247 9.40 9.76 -14.99
C ILE A 247 10.83 9.41 -14.53
N ASN A 248 11.85 9.59 -15.39
CA ASN A 248 13.25 9.37 -15.01
C ASN A 248 13.88 10.63 -14.36
N ARG A 249 13.15 11.30 -13.52
CA ARG A 249 13.61 12.45 -12.72
C ARG A 249 12.74 12.62 -11.48
N LYS A 250 13.19 13.39 -10.51
CA LYS A 250 12.34 13.84 -9.41
C LYS A 250 11.26 14.81 -9.91
N ILE A 251 10.20 14.98 -9.13
CA ILE A 251 9.22 16.05 -9.37
C ILE A 251 9.87 17.41 -9.09
N THR A 252 9.45 18.43 -9.84
CA THR A 252 9.88 19.80 -9.59
C THR A 252 9.01 20.44 -8.49
N ARG A 253 9.54 21.49 -7.83
CA ARG A 253 8.76 22.29 -6.87
C ARG A 253 7.48 22.84 -7.50
N ARG A 254 7.53 23.26 -8.78
CA ARG A 254 6.36 23.77 -9.50
C ARG A 254 5.29 22.68 -9.73
N GLU A 255 5.69 21.47 -10.08
CA GLU A 255 4.76 20.35 -10.24
C GLU A 255 4.08 19.99 -8.92
N TYR A 256 4.87 19.90 -7.85
CA TYR A 256 4.35 19.63 -6.52
C TYR A 256 3.37 20.72 -6.06
N GLN A 257 3.79 21.99 -6.11
CA GLN A 257 2.97 23.11 -5.66
C GLN A 257 1.65 23.19 -6.41
N LYS A 258 1.67 22.99 -7.73
CA LYS A 258 0.45 22.97 -8.54
C LYS A 258 -0.57 21.94 -8.06
N VAL A 259 -0.13 20.73 -7.70
CA VAL A 259 -1.03 19.68 -7.23
C VAL A 259 -1.44 19.93 -5.77
N LYS A 260 -0.53 20.42 -4.93
CA LYS A 260 -0.81 20.81 -3.54
C LYS A 260 -1.86 21.92 -3.45
N ASP A 261 -1.74 22.97 -4.29
CA ASP A 261 -2.74 24.05 -4.34
C ASP A 261 -4.12 23.50 -4.74
N TYR A 262 -4.16 22.59 -5.71
CA TYR A 262 -5.39 21.93 -6.12
C TYR A 262 -5.99 21.05 -5.02
N TYR A 263 -5.16 20.29 -4.31
CA TYR A 263 -5.57 19.51 -3.14
C TYR A 263 -6.21 20.39 -2.07
N MET A 264 -5.57 21.52 -1.73
CA MET A 264 -6.08 22.49 -0.75
C MET A 264 -7.39 23.12 -1.20
N MET A 265 -7.52 23.46 -2.50
CA MET A 265 -8.75 24.02 -3.07
C MET A 265 -9.94 23.05 -2.96
N LEU A 266 -9.71 21.73 -3.10
CA LEU A 266 -10.73 20.71 -2.95
C LEU A 266 -11.14 20.48 -1.48
N GLY A 267 -10.42 21.01 -0.50
CA GLY A 267 -10.73 20.92 0.92
C GLY A 267 -10.73 19.46 1.42
N PHE A 268 -9.67 18.73 1.13
CA PHE A 268 -9.45 17.41 1.72
C PHE A 268 -8.89 17.52 3.13
N ASP A 269 -9.35 16.63 4.00
CA ASP A 269 -8.68 16.31 5.25
C ASP A 269 -7.56 15.30 4.97
N GLY A 270 -6.40 15.45 5.62
CA GLY A 270 -5.29 14.51 5.48
C GLY A 270 -3.90 15.14 5.55
N PHE A 271 -2.98 14.63 4.72
CA PHE A 271 -1.55 14.92 4.87
C PHE A 271 -0.93 15.38 3.55
N THR A 272 0.04 16.27 3.64
CA THR A 272 0.93 16.62 2.53
C THR A 272 2.37 16.49 2.99
N GLN A 273 3.23 15.88 2.17
CA GLN A 273 4.65 15.76 2.48
C GLN A 273 5.41 16.99 1.98
N GLU A 274 6.49 17.36 2.67
CA GLU A 274 7.45 18.31 2.15
C GLU A 274 8.34 17.66 1.07
N LEU A 275 8.83 18.47 0.09
CA LEU A 275 9.64 17.94 -1.03
C LEU A 275 10.98 17.33 -0.60
N ASP A 276 11.50 17.73 0.56
CA ASP A 276 12.75 17.20 1.11
C ASP A 276 12.64 15.73 1.52
N SER A 277 11.42 15.18 1.59
CA SER A 277 11.17 13.74 1.79
C SER A 277 11.53 12.86 0.58
N ALA A 278 11.83 13.45 -0.60
CA ALA A 278 12.28 12.72 -1.79
C ALA A 278 13.77 12.30 -1.67
N ASP A 279 14.09 11.40 -0.74
CA ASP A 279 15.43 10.91 -0.46
C ASP A 279 15.44 9.38 -0.35
N ARG A 280 16.56 8.76 -0.77
CA ARG A 280 16.76 7.31 -0.67
C ARG A 280 16.80 6.79 0.78
N LYS A 281 17.09 7.66 1.76
CA LYS A 281 17.06 7.30 3.19
C LYS A 281 15.70 6.80 3.70
N TYR A 282 14.62 7.07 2.97
CA TYR A 282 13.28 6.57 3.28
C TYR A 282 12.97 5.21 2.61
N VAL A 283 13.88 4.69 1.79
CA VAL A 283 13.79 3.31 1.29
C VAL A 283 14.25 2.39 2.41
N PRO A 284 13.43 1.41 2.85
CA PRO A 284 13.86 0.48 3.89
C PRO A 284 15.12 -0.29 3.48
N GLU A 285 16.02 -0.50 4.42
CA GLU A 285 17.06 -1.51 4.29
C GLU A 285 16.43 -2.89 4.48
N TRP A 286 16.78 -3.85 3.64
CA TRP A 286 16.20 -5.18 3.66
C TRP A 286 17.02 -6.12 4.54
N ASP A 287 16.39 -7.12 5.16
CA ASP A 287 17.00 -8.05 6.11
C ASP A 287 17.61 -9.30 5.41
N PHE A 288 18.08 -9.18 4.15
CA PHE A 288 18.71 -10.25 3.37
C PHE A 288 20.05 -9.89 2.76
#